data_c19afaa21d95f3277689c4aa7a8cd2f8
#
_entry.id   c19afaa21d95f3277689c4aa7a8cd2f8
#
_cell.length_a   1.000
_cell.length_b   1.000
_cell.length_c   1.000
_cell.angle_alpha   90.00
_cell.angle_beta   90.00
_cell.angle_gamma   90.00
#
_symmetry.space_group_name_H-M   'P 1'
#
loop_
_entity.id
_entity.type
_entity.pdbx_description
1 polymer ?
#
loop_
_entity_poly.entity_id
_entity_poly.type
_entity_poly.pdbx_seq_one_letter_code
_entity_poly.pdbx_strand_id
1 'polypeptide(L)'
;MLQTGDLAPDFTMDSDKDDSVSLQDLRGNTVVLYFYPKDDTPGCTKESCDFRDHYATFQKREAHVYGVSCDDILSHEKFSAKFDLPFPLLSDPDASVCTAYGVYKEKSMYGKKYMGIERTTFIIDDEGRITKIYPKVDVEGHVVEILGEI
;
A
#
# COMPACT_ATOMS: atom_id res chain seq x y z
N MET A 1 6.39 -2.57 17.56
CA MET A 1 6.38 -1.59 16.45
C MET A 1 7.42 -1.96 15.41
N LEU A 2 7.04 -2.00 14.15
CA LEU A 2 7.96 -2.32 13.06
C LEU A 2 8.99 -1.22 12.86
N GLN A 3 10.21 -1.63 12.55
CA GLN A 3 11.33 -0.73 12.31
C GLN A 3 12.07 -1.15 11.04
N THR A 4 12.87 -0.24 10.51
CA THR A 4 13.77 -0.58 9.40
C THR A 4 14.72 -1.69 9.83
N GLY A 5 14.95 -2.65 8.95
CA GLY A 5 15.74 -3.85 9.25
C GLY A 5 14.91 -5.05 9.67
N ASP A 6 13.69 -4.84 10.16
CA ASP A 6 12.80 -5.94 10.53
C ASP A 6 12.32 -6.69 9.28
N LEU A 7 12.06 -7.99 9.43
CA LEU A 7 11.33 -8.72 8.40
C LEU A 7 9.91 -8.16 8.33
N ALA A 8 9.45 -7.84 7.12
CA ALA A 8 8.06 -7.42 6.93
C ALA A 8 7.14 -8.60 7.26
N PRO A 9 6.03 -8.37 8.00
CA PRO A 9 5.07 -9.43 8.27
C PRO A 9 4.57 -10.07 6.97
N ASP A 10 4.58 -11.39 6.90
CA ASP A 10 4.10 -12.10 5.73
C ASP A 10 2.59 -11.97 5.62
N PHE A 11 2.08 -12.10 4.40
CA PHE A 11 0.65 -12.02 4.14
C PHE A 11 0.28 -12.75 2.86
N THR A 12 -0.99 -13.10 2.77
CA THR A 12 -1.62 -13.49 1.52
C THR A 12 -2.94 -12.74 1.46
N MET A 13 -3.10 -11.91 0.45
CA MET A 13 -4.30 -11.08 0.27
C MET A 13 -4.86 -11.24 -1.13
N ASP A 14 -6.18 -11.15 -1.25
CA ASP A 14 -6.83 -11.14 -2.56
C ASP A 14 -6.53 -9.83 -3.29
N SER A 15 -6.47 -9.90 -4.61
CA SER A 15 -6.12 -8.78 -5.48
C SER A 15 -7.21 -8.56 -6.53
N ASP A 16 -7.34 -7.33 -7.01
CA ASP A 16 -8.26 -6.98 -8.09
C ASP A 16 -7.80 -7.52 -9.46
N LYS A 17 -6.53 -7.88 -9.59
CA LYS A 17 -5.94 -8.33 -10.86
C LYS A 17 -5.50 -9.78 -10.86
N ASP A 18 -5.17 -10.30 -9.68
CA ASP A 18 -4.70 -11.67 -9.48
C ASP A 18 -5.61 -12.37 -8.48
N ASP A 19 -5.59 -13.68 -8.39
CA ASP A 19 -6.39 -14.40 -7.40
C ASP A 19 -5.95 -14.05 -5.98
N SER A 20 -4.65 -14.11 -5.73
CA SER A 20 -4.08 -13.68 -4.46
C SER A 20 -2.61 -13.29 -4.63
N VAL A 21 -2.09 -12.52 -3.69
CA VAL A 21 -0.70 -12.10 -3.65
C VAL A 21 -0.13 -12.43 -2.28
N SER A 22 0.96 -13.17 -2.25
CA SER A 22 1.71 -13.50 -1.03
C SER A 22 3.04 -12.75 -1.05
N LEU A 23 3.39 -12.11 0.06
CA LEU A 23 4.66 -11.38 0.16
C LEU A 23 5.85 -12.30 -0.08
N GLN A 24 5.79 -13.52 0.42
CA GLN A 24 6.84 -14.51 0.26
C GLN A 24 7.20 -14.76 -1.21
N ASP A 25 6.21 -14.72 -2.11
CA ASP A 25 6.41 -14.94 -3.54
C ASP A 25 7.07 -13.75 -4.24
N LEU A 26 7.21 -12.63 -3.56
CA LEU A 26 7.81 -11.41 -4.11
C LEU A 26 9.29 -11.26 -3.74
N ARG A 27 9.87 -12.25 -3.03
CA ARG A 27 11.30 -12.25 -2.71
C ARG A 27 12.12 -12.17 -4.00
N GLY A 28 13.22 -11.44 -3.95
CA GLY A 28 14.05 -11.17 -5.12
C GLY A 28 13.75 -9.83 -5.79
N ASN A 29 12.70 -9.14 -5.37
CA ASN A 29 12.32 -7.84 -5.91
C ASN A 29 12.06 -6.85 -4.79
N THR A 30 12.18 -5.57 -5.08
CA THR A 30 11.76 -4.50 -4.16
C THR A 30 10.24 -4.38 -4.20
N VAL A 31 9.61 -4.26 -3.04
CA VAL A 31 8.17 -4.10 -2.91
C VAL A 31 7.87 -2.75 -2.27
N VAL A 32 7.02 -1.96 -2.91
CA VAL A 32 6.47 -0.73 -2.34
C VAL A 32 5.03 -1.03 -1.97
N LEU A 33 4.75 -1.04 -0.68
CA LEU A 33 3.45 -1.39 -0.14
C LEU A 33 2.84 -0.16 0.51
N TYR A 34 1.83 0.44 -0.12
CA TYR A 34 1.19 1.62 0.45
C TYR A 34 -0.20 1.30 0.98
N PHE A 35 -0.39 1.59 2.26
CA PHE A 35 -1.68 1.43 2.94
C PHE A 35 -2.44 2.75 2.87
N TYR A 36 -3.71 2.69 2.48
CA TYR A 36 -4.54 3.89 2.34
C TYR A 36 -5.94 3.65 2.91
N PRO A 37 -6.61 4.71 3.41
CA PRO A 37 -7.88 4.53 4.14
C PRO A 37 -9.03 3.98 3.34
N LYS A 38 -9.27 4.45 2.10
CA LYS A 38 -10.47 4.08 1.36
C LYS A 38 -10.38 4.42 -0.12
N ASP A 39 -10.82 3.48 -0.96
CA ASP A 39 -10.91 3.67 -2.41
C ASP A 39 -11.73 4.91 -2.77
N ASP A 40 -11.30 5.56 -3.85
CA ASP A 40 -12.02 6.67 -4.50
C ASP A 40 -12.32 7.86 -3.57
N THR A 41 -11.43 8.11 -2.61
CA THR A 41 -11.44 9.35 -1.81
C THR A 41 -10.35 10.27 -2.35
N PRO A 42 -10.45 11.61 -2.15
CA PRO A 42 -9.52 12.57 -2.80
C PRO A 42 -8.04 12.29 -2.58
N GLY A 43 -7.62 12.10 -1.33
CA GLY A 43 -6.20 11.83 -1.02
C GLY A 43 -5.72 10.49 -1.53
N CYS A 44 -6.53 9.44 -1.41
CA CYS A 44 -6.19 8.11 -1.89
C CYS A 44 -6.15 8.07 -3.42
N THR A 45 -7.04 8.77 -4.09
CA THR A 45 -7.05 8.89 -5.54
C THR A 45 -5.78 9.58 -6.03
N LYS A 46 -5.39 10.70 -5.39
CA LYS A 46 -4.16 11.40 -5.77
C LYS A 46 -2.93 10.52 -5.59
N GLU A 47 -2.81 9.85 -4.45
CA GLU A 47 -1.69 8.94 -4.18
C GLU A 47 -1.60 7.83 -5.22
N SER A 48 -2.71 7.15 -5.48
CA SER A 48 -2.75 6.05 -6.46
C SER A 48 -2.45 6.53 -7.88
N CYS A 49 -2.97 7.69 -8.27
CA CYS A 49 -2.69 8.27 -9.59
C CYS A 49 -1.23 8.71 -9.72
N ASP A 50 -0.61 9.20 -8.65
CA ASP A 50 0.81 9.56 -8.65
C ASP A 50 1.68 8.30 -8.84
N PHE A 51 1.34 7.18 -8.19
CA PHE A 51 2.01 5.91 -8.44
C PHE A 51 1.81 5.45 -9.89
N ARG A 52 0.59 5.58 -10.40
CA ARG A 52 0.27 5.23 -11.80
C ARG A 52 1.17 6.01 -12.76
N ASP A 53 1.27 7.32 -12.56
CA ASP A 53 2.00 8.21 -13.46
C ASP A 53 3.51 7.93 -13.45
N HIS A 54 4.03 7.32 -12.40
CA HIS A 54 5.44 6.96 -12.26
C HIS A 54 5.69 5.45 -12.38
N TYR A 55 4.67 4.67 -12.71
CA TYR A 55 4.76 3.20 -12.66
C TYR A 55 5.85 2.64 -13.57
N ALA A 56 6.03 3.21 -14.76
CA ALA A 56 7.08 2.77 -15.67
C ALA A 56 8.48 2.90 -15.05
N THR A 57 8.69 3.93 -14.23
CA THR A 57 9.97 4.12 -13.51
C THR A 57 10.15 3.05 -12.43
N PHE A 58 9.08 2.73 -11.69
CA PHE A 58 9.13 1.63 -10.71
C PHE A 58 9.47 0.30 -11.39
N GLN A 59 8.85 0.01 -12.53
CA GLN A 59 9.14 -1.20 -13.29
C GLN A 59 10.59 -1.28 -13.75
N LYS A 60 11.16 -0.17 -14.22
CA LYS A 60 12.57 -0.10 -14.63
C LYS A 60 13.51 -0.40 -13.47
N ARG A 61 13.11 -0.10 -12.27
CA ARG A 61 13.89 -0.36 -11.05
C ARG A 61 13.54 -1.69 -10.39
N GLU A 62 12.77 -2.53 -11.09
CA GLU A 62 12.33 -3.83 -10.61
C GLU A 62 11.61 -3.75 -9.26
N ALA A 63 10.85 -2.68 -9.07
CA ALA A 63 10.03 -2.46 -7.89
C ALA A 63 8.56 -2.75 -8.20
N HIS A 64 7.94 -3.56 -7.36
CA HIS A 64 6.51 -3.85 -7.43
C HIS A 64 5.75 -2.90 -6.52
N VAL A 65 4.66 -2.32 -7.02
CA VAL A 65 3.80 -1.43 -6.26
C VAL A 65 2.49 -2.14 -5.94
N TYR A 66 2.09 -2.13 -4.68
CA TYR A 66 0.80 -2.68 -4.23
C TYR A 66 0.13 -1.68 -3.30
N GLY A 67 -1.14 -1.37 -3.60
CA GLY A 67 -1.98 -0.61 -2.69
C GLY A 67 -2.77 -1.57 -1.79
N VAL A 68 -2.97 -1.20 -0.54
CA VAL A 68 -3.72 -2.01 0.44
C VAL A 68 -4.74 -1.15 1.16
N SER A 69 -5.97 -1.64 1.22
CA SER A 69 -7.00 -1.07 2.09
C SER A 69 -7.93 -2.18 2.58
N CYS A 70 -8.87 -1.83 3.45
CA CYS A 70 -9.89 -2.76 3.92
C CYS A 70 -11.08 -2.88 2.96
N ASP A 71 -11.07 -2.16 1.84
CA ASP A 71 -12.13 -2.25 0.82
C ASP A 71 -12.14 -3.64 0.19
N ASP A 72 -13.30 -4.05 -0.30
CA ASP A 72 -13.43 -5.35 -0.94
C ASP A 72 -12.93 -5.34 -2.41
N ILE A 73 -12.86 -6.52 -3.01
CA ILE A 73 -12.33 -6.67 -4.37
C ILE A 73 -13.19 -5.92 -5.39
N LEU A 74 -14.51 -5.91 -5.23
CA LEU A 74 -15.39 -5.18 -6.15
C LEU A 74 -15.10 -3.68 -6.12
N SER A 75 -14.89 -3.12 -4.94
CA SER A 75 -14.48 -1.72 -4.77
C SER A 75 -13.15 -1.46 -5.45
N HIS A 76 -12.17 -2.32 -5.24
CA HIS A 76 -10.85 -2.21 -5.87
C HIS A 76 -10.93 -2.27 -7.40
N GLU A 77 -11.74 -3.18 -7.93
CA GLU A 77 -11.93 -3.29 -9.39
C GLU A 77 -12.50 -2.00 -9.97
N LYS A 78 -13.49 -1.40 -9.31
CA LYS A 78 -14.09 -0.14 -9.75
C LYS A 78 -13.10 1.01 -9.68
N PHE A 79 -12.36 1.11 -8.58
CA PHE A 79 -11.35 2.17 -8.38
C PHE A 79 -10.24 2.05 -9.42
N SER A 80 -9.72 0.85 -9.61
CA SER A 80 -8.67 0.58 -10.59
C SER A 80 -9.12 0.90 -12.02
N ALA A 81 -10.34 0.51 -12.39
CA ALA A 81 -10.89 0.79 -13.73
C ALA A 81 -11.11 2.29 -13.94
N LYS A 82 -11.62 2.99 -12.92
CA LYS A 82 -11.93 4.42 -13.01
C LYS A 82 -10.68 5.27 -13.27
N PHE A 83 -9.55 4.90 -12.70
CA PHE A 83 -8.32 5.68 -12.80
C PHE A 83 -7.21 4.97 -13.57
N ASP A 84 -7.50 3.86 -14.22
CA ASP A 84 -6.52 3.09 -15.01
C ASP A 84 -5.26 2.74 -14.21
N LEU A 85 -5.44 2.19 -13.02
CA LEU A 85 -4.32 1.82 -12.16
C LEU A 85 -3.67 0.54 -12.69
N PRO A 86 -2.37 0.56 -13.04
CA PRO A 86 -1.70 -0.58 -13.67
C PRO A 86 -1.17 -1.62 -12.68
N PHE A 87 -1.24 -1.34 -11.40
CA PHE A 87 -0.72 -2.21 -10.35
C PHE A 87 -1.87 -2.81 -9.53
N PRO A 88 -1.64 -3.94 -8.84
CA PRO A 88 -2.68 -4.57 -8.04
C PRO A 88 -3.06 -3.78 -6.79
N LEU A 89 -4.34 -3.84 -6.46
CA LEU A 89 -4.88 -3.37 -5.18
C LEU A 89 -5.25 -4.59 -4.35
N LEU A 90 -4.73 -4.66 -3.13
CA LEU A 90 -4.92 -5.80 -2.24
C LEU A 90 -6.00 -5.50 -1.21
N SER A 91 -6.83 -6.49 -0.93
CA SER A 91 -7.96 -6.36 0.00
C SER A 91 -7.64 -7.02 1.33
N ASP A 92 -7.83 -6.25 2.42
CA ASP A 92 -7.64 -6.71 3.81
C ASP A 92 -8.92 -6.44 4.60
N PRO A 93 -10.03 -7.16 4.31
CA PRO A 93 -11.34 -6.80 4.84
C PRO A 93 -11.48 -6.90 6.35
N ASP A 94 -10.72 -7.77 7.00
CA ASP A 94 -10.73 -7.92 8.45
C ASP A 94 -9.62 -7.12 9.15
N ALA A 95 -8.86 -6.33 8.40
CA ALA A 95 -7.77 -5.51 8.90
C ALA A 95 -6.63 -6.30 9.57
N SER A 96 -6.52 -7.60 9.33
CA SER A 96 -5.49 -8.43 9.97
C SER A 96 -4.08 -8.03 9.53
N VAL A 97 -3.88 -7.80 8.25
CA VAL A 97 -2.58 -7.36 7.71
C VAL A 97 -2.29 -5.92 8.14
N CYS A 98 -3.28 -5.04 8.05
CA CYS A 98 -3.14 -3.66 8.51
C CYS A 98 -2.75 -3.60 9.98
N THR A 99 -3.30 -4.47 10.80
CA THR A 99 -2.96 -4.58 12.23
C THR A 99 -1.53 -5.09 12.41
N ALA A 100 -1.13 -6.11 11.65
CA ALA A 100 0.23 -6.67 11.71
C ALA A 100 1.29 -5.62 11.33
N TYR A 101 0.96 -4.73 10.39
CA TYR A 101 1.84 -3.65 9.98
C TYR A 101 1.76 -2.41 10.86
N GLY A 102 0.87 -2.42 11.87
CA GLY A 102 0.74 -1.31 12.81
C GLY A 102 0.09 -0.05 12.24
N VAL A 103 -0.67 -0.17 11.15
CA VAL A 103 -1.28 0.99 10.48
C VAL A 103 -2.78 1.11 10.76
N TYR A 104 -3.38 0.14 11.43
CA TYR A 104 -4.80 0.17 11.78
C TYR A 104 -4.96 0.81 13.15
N LYS A 105 -5.49 2.02 13.20
CA LYS A 105 -5.46 2.84 14.41
C LYS A 105 -6.79 3.50 14.70
N GLU A 106 -6.99 3.88 15.95
CA GLU A 106 -8.15 4.67 16.34
C GLU A 106 -8.04 6.08 15.77
N LYS A 107 -9.09 6.52 15.11
CA LYS A 107 -9.22 7.85 14.54
C LYS A 107 -10.43 8.54 15.17
N SER A 108 -10.48 9.86 15.08
CA SER A 108 -11.60 10.66 15.57
C SER A 108 -12.09 11.60 14.49
N MET A 109 -13.42 11.67 14.31
CA MET A 109 -14.05 12.61 13.39
C MET A 109 -15.34 13.10 14.04
N TYR A 110 -15.46 14.43 14.20
CA TYR A 110 -16.62 15.07 14.83
C TYR A 110 -16.97 14.47 16.20
N GLY A 111 -15.93 14.18 17.00
CA GLY A 111 -16.10 13.61 18.33
C GLY A 111 -16.39 12.12 18.38
N LYS A 112 -16.54 11.47 17.23
CA LYS A 112 -16.75 10.02 17.14
C LYS A 112 -15.42 9.32 16.89
N LYS A 113 -15.18 8.24 17.62
CA LYS A 113 -13.99 7.40 17.45
C LYS A 113 -14.32 6.21 16.54
N TYR A 114 -13.39 5.89 15.67
CA TYR A 114 -13.49 4.72 14.79
C TYR A 114 -12.10 4.18 14.47
N MET A 115 -12.04 2.91 14.06
CA MET A 115 -10.78 2.32 13.62
C MET A 115 -10.61 2.54 12.12
N GLY A 116 -9.40 2.88 11.71
CA GLY A 116 -9.10 3.11 10.30
C GLY A 116 -7.61 3.05 10.01
N ILE A 117 -7.27 3.03 8.72
CA ILE A 117 -5.88 2.97 8.28
C ILE A 117 -5.25 4.36 8.38
N GLU A 118 -4.10 4.45 9.06
CA GLU A 118 -3.22 5.60 8.98
C GLU A 118 -2.37 5.45 7.72
N ARG A 119 -2.46 6.38 6.80
CA ARG A 119 -1.75 6.32 5.52
C ARG A 119 -0.26 6.13 5.74
N THR A 120 0.27 4.98 5.30
CA THR A 120 1.66 4.58 5.57
C THR A 120 2.19 3.81 4.37
N THR A 121 3.44 4.06 4.00
CA THR A 121 4.10 3.30 2.94
C THR A 121 5.33 2.61 3.50
N PHE A 122 5.52 1.35 3.11
CA PHE A 122 6.69 0.54 3.44
C PHE A 122 7.45 0.23 2.16
N ILE A 123 8.78 0.37 2.21
CA ILE A 123 9.66 -0.17 1.16
C ILE A 123 10.29 -1.42 1.74
N ILE A 124 10.14 -2.54 1.04
CA ILE A 124 10.62 -3.86 1.44
C ILE A 124 11.63 -4.32 0.40
N ASP A 125 12.80 -4.74 0.84
CA ASP A 125 13.88 -5.16 -0.05
C ASP A 125 13.67 -6.59 -0.60
N ASP A 126 14.62 -7.05 -1.41
CA ASP A 126 14.56 -8.36 -2.06
C ASP A 126 14.68 -9.54 -1.08
N GLU A 127 15.09 -9.29 0.16
CA GLU A 127 15.17 -10.29 1.23
C GLU A 127 13.94 -10.25 2.15
N GLY A 128 12.98 -9.38 1.88
CA GLY A 128 11.77 -9.24 2.70
C GLY A 128 11.94 -8.37 3.93
N ARG A 129 13.02 -7.57 4.00
CA ARG A 129 13.25 -6.66 5.11
C ARG A 129 12.76 -5.26 4.78
N ILE A 130 12.24 -4.57 5.78
CA ILE A 130 11.79 -3.19 5.65
C ILE A 130 13.03 -2.29 5.58
N THR A 131 13.15 -1.50 4.51
CA THR A 131 14.24 -0.54 4.34
C THR A 131 13.82 0.88 4.64
N LYS A 132 12.53 1.17 4.51
CA LYS A 132 11.99 2.52 4.78
C LYS A 132 10.54 2.43 5.21
N ILE A 133 10.15 3.29 6.14
CA ILE A 133 8.76 3.45 6.58
C ILE A 133 8.41 4.93 6.48
N TYR A 134 7.28 5.22 5.82
CA TYR A 134 6.72 6.58 5.73
C TYR A 134 5.39 6.59 6.46
N PRO A 135 5.35 6.93 7.76
CA PRO A 135 4.09 7.02 8.49
C PRO A 135 3.40 8.35 8.23
N LYS A 136 2.10 8.41 8.43
CA LYS A 136 1.29 9.63 8.30
C LYS A 136 1.58 10.38 7.01
N VAL A 137 1.51 9.69 5.89
CA VAL A 137 1.90 10.20 4.59
C VAL A 137 1.09 11.44 4.20
N ASP A 138 1.81 12.51 3.81
CA ASP A 138 1.27 13.60 3.01
C ASP A 138 1.45 13.18 1.54
N VAL A 139 0.37 13.08 0.78
CA VAL A 139 0.42 12.55 -0.59
C VAL A 139 1.18 13.46 -1.55
N GLU A 140 1.27 14.75 -1.26
CA GLU A 140 1.97 15.70 -2.12
C GLU A 140 3.47 15.40 -2.17
N GLY A 141 3.97 15.02 -3.34
CA GLY A 141 5.39 14.70 -3.56
C GLY A 141 5.85 13.36 -3.00
N HIS A 142 4.96 12.56 -2.40
CA HIS A 142 5.33 11.31 -1.74
C HIS A 142 5.92 10.27 -2.70
N VAL A 143 5.32 10.08 -3.84
CA VAL A 143 5.78 9.08 -4.83
C VAL A 143 7.18 9.42 -5.34
N VAL A 144 7.45 10.70 -5.60
CA VAL A 144 8.79 11.16 -6.01
C VAL A 144 9.81 10.90 -4.90
N GLU A 145 9.42 11.12 -3.65
CA GLU A 145 10.27 10.83 -2.48
C GLU A 145 10.63 9.34 -2.43
N ILE A 146 9.66 8.46 -2.64
CA ILE A 146 9.89 7.00 -2.67
C ILE A 146 10.89 6.65 -3.78
N LEU A 147 10.72 7.22 -4.98
CA LEU A 147 11.62 6.96 -6.11
C LEU A 147 13.07 7.34 -5.80
N GLY A 148 13.29 8.31 -4.93
CA GLY A 148 14.62 8.68 -4.47
C GLY A 148 15.29 7.65 -3.57
N GLU A 149 14.53 6.69 -3.03
CA GLU A 149 15.02 5.71 -2.07
C GLU A 149 15.21 4.30 -2.67
N ILE A 150 14.83 4.11 -3.93
CA ILE A 150 14.92 2.78 -4.56
C ILE A 150 15.80 2.74 -5.79
#